data_cdd7bdc7ccff623d5a38a6157d202b0d
#
_entry.id   cdd7bdc7ccff623d5a38a6157d202b0d
#
_cell.length_a   1.000
_cell.length_b   1.000
_cell.length_c   1.000
_cell.angle_alpha   90.00
_cell.angle_beta   90.00
_cell.angle_gamma   90.00
#
_symmetry.space_group_name_H-M   'P 1'
#
loop_
_entity.id
_entity.type
_entity.pdbx_description
1 polymer ?
#
loop_
_entity_poly.entity_id
_entity_poly.type
_entity_poly.pdbx_seq_one_letter_code
_entity_poly.pdbx_strand_id
1 'polypeptide(L)'
;MALELLAIDLGKRAFHIYGIDTDGVILSRKVSRAKLAEVVGDLEPTAIAMEACASAHYWARCWLAAGREVRLINPRFVKPFVKGSKNDAVDAEAIFEAAMRPTMRFVPVKSTDQQDLQSLHRARDRLICQRTALINHTRGLLAEYGVVLPQGPWRFMAQAPTAIAGADLSDLARAIFGELMGQLDDLDRRIQKLDAMIVTLCRTNETCRRLAKLPGVGPIIATAIVGSVNDGRQFRSGREMAAWIGLVPRQYTTGGKPRLGGIGRRANHYLRRQLIHGARHRQPVGQA
;
A
#
# COMPACT_ATOMS: atom_id res chain seq x y z
N MET A 1 31.10 -1.33 23.29
CA MET A 1 30.38 -2.38 22.55
C MET A 1 30.14 -1.82 21.16
N ALA A 2 30.91 -2.24 20.16
CA ALA A 2 30.77 -1.76 18.80
C ALA A 2 29.80 -2.70 18.03
N LEU A 3 28.68 -2.18 17.61
CA LEU A 3 27.67 -2.93 16.86
C LEU A 3 27.75 -2.54 15.38
N GLU A 4 28.12 -3.48 14.49
CA GLU A 4 28.02 -3.23 13.05
C GLU A 4 26.57 -3.18 12.59
N LEU A 5 25.71 -4.02 13.15
CA LEU A 5 24.30 -4.13 12.79
C LEU A 5 23.42 -4.31 14.01
N LEU A 6 22.37 -3.51 14.09
CA LEU A 6 21.28 -3.66 15.06
C LEU A 6 19.98 -3.96 14.34
N ALA A 7 19.36 -5.10 14.62
CA ALA A 7 18.02 -5.42 14.16
C ALA A 7 16.97 -4.93 15.14
N ILE A 8 15.87 -4.38 14.63
CA ILE A 8 14.76 -3.88 15.44
C ILE A 8 13.45 -4.45 14.90
N ASP A 9 12.79 -5.29 15.71
CA ASP A 9 11.41 -5.66 15.47
C ASP A 9 10.46 -4.58 16.01
N LEU A 10 9.62 -4.04 15.12
CA LEU A 10 8.80 -2.86 15.37
C LEU A 10 7.40 -3.20 15.89
N GLY A 11 7.22 -3.22 17.19
CA GLY A 11 5.91 -3.32 17.81
C GLY A 11 5.16 -1.97 17.90
N LYS A 12 3.95 -1.97 18.44
CA LYS A 12 3.16 -0.74 18.64
C LYS A 12 3.66 0.09 19.83
N ARG A 13 3.95 -0.54 20.95
CA ARG A 13 4.33 0.10 22.23
C ARG A 13 5.75 -0.20 22.65
N ALA A 14 6.25 -1.36 22.28
CA ALA A 14 7.59 -1.82 22.59
C ALA A 14 8.20 -2.48 21.38
N PHE A 15 9.50 -2.44 21.31
CA PHE A 15 10.33 -3.00 20.24
C PHE A 15 11.22 -4.07 20.83
N HIS A 16 11.61 -5.05 20.03
CA HIS A 16 12.69 -5.94 20.40
C HIS A 16 13.91 -5.62 19.58
N ILE A 17 15.05 -5.42 20.22
CA ILE A 17 16.33 -5.17 19.54
C ILE A 17 17.22 -6.40 19.68
N TYR A 18 17.94 -6.69 18.61
CA TYR A 18 18.90 -7.78 18.54
C TYR A 18 20.16 -7.33 17.78
N GLY A 19 21.32 -7.68 18.32
CA GLY A 19 22.61 -7.41 17.68
C GLY A 19 23.69 -8.34 18.22
N ILE A 20 24.80 -8.42 17.49
CA ILE A 20 26.00 -9.14 17.94
C ILE A 20 27.15 -8.14 17.85
N ASP A 21 27.91 -8.00 18.93
CA ASP A 21 29.09 -7.14 18.93
C ASP A 21 30.31 -7.81 18.30
N THR A 22 31.42 -7.08 18.21
CA THR A 22 32.69 -7.55 17.65
C THR A 22 33.29 -8.72 18.43
N ASP A 23 32.93 -8.88 19.69
CA ASP A 23 33.41 -9.96 20.56
C ASP A 23 32.47 -11.19 20.56
N GLY A 24 31.41 -11.14 19.75
CA GLY A 24 30.43 -12.21 19.62
C GLY A 24 29.36 -12.22 20.72
N VAL A 25 29.29 -11.15 21.53
CA VAL A 25 28.28 -11.04 22.61
C VAL A 25 26.94 -10.66 22.02
N ILE A 26 25.93 -11.45 22.35
CA ILE A 26 24.56 -11.24 21.87
C ILE A 26 23.84 -10.20 22.74
N LEU A 27 23.36 -9.15 22.09
CA LEU A 27 22.40 -8.21 22.66
C LEU A 27 20.98 -8.60 22.24
N SER A 28 20.12 -8.97 23.17
CA SER A 28 18.71 -9.22 22.90
C SER A 28 17.87 -8.67 24.04
N ARG A 29 17.10 -7.61 23.79
CA ARG A 29 16.27 -7.00 24.82
C ARG A 29 15.04 -6.28 24.29
N LYS A 30 14.02 -6.18 25.12
CA LYS A 30 12.82 -5.40 24.86
C LYS A 30 13.04 -3.92 25.27
N VAL A 31 12.65 -3.00 24.40
CA VAL A 31 12.79 -1.55 24.60
C VAL A 31 11.43 -0.89 24.41
N SER A 32 11.05 0.03 25.27
CA SER A 32 9.82 0.81 25.09
C SER A 32 9.99 1.80 23.93
N ARG A 33 8.88 2.17 23.30
CA ARG A 33 8.90 3.14 22.20
C ARG A 33 9.54 4.47 22.57
N ALA A 34 9.32 4.94 23.81
CA ALA A 34 9.86 6.21 24.30
C ALA A 34 11.40 6.19 24.47
N LYS A 35 11.96 5.02 24.81
CA LYS A 35 13.40 4.87 25.06
C LYS A 35 14.19 4.40 23.84
N LEU A 36 13.54 4.07 22.71
CA LEU A 36 14.26 3.49 21.57
C LEU A 36 15.34 4.41 21.02
N ALA A 37 15.06 5.70 20.88
CA ALA A 37 16.03 6.66 20.33
C ALA A 37 17.27 6.82 21.23
N GLU A 38 17.07 6.90 22.54
CA GLU A 38 18.13 6.95 23.56
C GLU A 38 18.99 5.68 23.48
N VAL A 39 18.35 4.51 23.57
CA VAL A 39 19.05 3.22 23.56
C VAL A 39 19.85 2.99 22.27
N VAL A 40 19.31 3.37 21.12
CA VAL A 40 20.04 3.25 19.84
C VAL A 40 21.16 4.28 19.76
N GLY A 41 20.98 5.47 20.36
CA GLY A 41 22.02 6.48 20.51
C GLY A 41 23.21 5.95 21.31
N ASP A 42 22.95 5.32 22.46
CA ASP A 42 23.98 4.76 23.35
C ASP A 42 24.73 3.56 22.74
N LEU A 43 24.03 2.77 21.93
CA LEU A 43 24.63 1.59 21.27
C LEU A 43 25.45 1.94 20.03
N GLU A 44 25.23 3.10 19.43
CA GLU A 44 25.93 3.60 18.24
C GLU A 44 26.12 2.60 17.08
N PRO A 45 25.08 1.84 16.66
CA PRO A 45 25.24 0.88 15.57
C PRO A 45 25.56 1.57 14.25
N THR A 46 26.41 0.94 13.41
CA THR A 46 26.71 1.46 12.07
C THR A 46 25.49 1.32 11.14
N ALA A 47 24.81 0.20 11.20
CA ALA A 47 23.61 -0.07 10.40
C ALA A 47 22.44 -0.52 11.28
N ILE A 48 21.23 -0.21 10.84
CA ILE A 48 19.98 -0.60 11.51
C ILE A 48 19.10 -1.36 10.50
N ALA A 49 18.73 -2.60 10.86
CA ALA A 49 17.82 -3.41 10.07
C ALA A 49 16.42 -3.46 10.69
N MET A 50 15.39 -3.36 9.87
CA MET A 50 13.99 -3.44 10.29
C MET A 50 13.14 -4.14 9.23
N GLU A 51 12.10 -4.84 9.65
CA GLU A 51 11.07 -5.31 8.73
C GLU A 51 10.26 -4.13 8.17
N ALA A 52 9.99 -4.12 6.87
CA ALA A 52 9.19 -3.07 6.20
C ALA A 52 7.69 -3.20 6.54
N CYS A 53 7.34 -2.96 7.78
CA CYS A 53 6.00 -2.99 8.34
C CYS A 53 5.42 -1.59 8.58
N ALA A 54 4.33 -1.49 9.34
CA ALA A 54 3.78 -0.21 9.78
C ALA A 54 4.81 0.53 10.67
N SER A 55 4.97 1.83 10.47
CA SER A 55 5.96 2.71 11.10
C SER A 55 7.43 2.53 10.69
N ALA A 56 7.81 1.49 9.96
CA ALA A 56 9.20 1.25 9.57
C ALA A 56 9.82 2.43 8.79
N HIS A 57 9.09 3.02 7.86
CA HIS A 57 9.60 4.18 7.11
C HIS A 57 9.78 5.44 7.96
N TYR A 58 8.97 5.62 9.01
CA TYR A 58 9.16 6.71 9.96
C TYR A 58 10.49 6.56 10.71
N TRP A 59 10.70 5.39 11.33
CA TRP A 59 11.93 5.10 12.05
C TRP A 59 13.15 5.10 11.13
N ALA A 60 13.00 4.57 9.91
CA ALA A 60 14.06 4.60 8.92
C ALA A 60 14.53 6.04 8.60
N ARG A 61 13.60 6.98 8.45
CA ARG A 61 13.96 8.39 8.25
C ARG A 61 14.65 8.99 9.48
N CYS A 62 14.21 8.65 10.69
CA CYS A 62 14.87 9.09 11.92
C CYS A 62 16.33 8.62 11.97
N TRP A 63 16.58 7.36 11.65
CA TRP A 63 17.94 6.81 11.70
C TRP A 63 18.84 7.33 10.57
N LEU A 64 18.29 7.50 9.37
CA LEU A 64 19.02 8.15 8.26
C LEU A 64 19.40 9.59 8.61
N ALA A 65 18.51 10.34 9.25
CA ALA A 65 18.80 11.71 9.72
C ALA A 65 19.86 11.73 10.84
N ALA A 66 19.97 10.64 11.61
CA ALA A 66 21.03 10.45 12.60
C ALA A 66 22.33 9.89 12.00
N GLY A 67 22.46 9.83 10.67
CA GLY A 67 23.68 9.38 9.97
C GLY A 67 23.88 7.86 9.95
N ARG A 68 22.88 7.05 10.31
CA ARG A 68 22.99 5.58 10.33
C ARG A 68 22.58 5.00 8.98
N GLU A 69 23.22 3.89 8.56
CA GLU A 69 22.75 3.08 7.44
C GLU A 69 21.44 2.38 7.83
N VAL A 70 20.46 2.33 6.93
CA VAL A 70 19.18 1.67 7.20
C VAL A 70 18.88 0.60 6.17
N ARG A 71 18.57 -0.60 6.64
CA ARG A 71 18.22 -1.79 5.86
C ARG A 71 16.78 -2.20 6.13
N LEU A 72 15.83 -1.74 5.29
CA LEU A 72 14.44 -2.21 5.36
C LEU A 72 14.28 -3.50 4.57
N ILE A 73 13.74 -4.54 5.20
CA ILE A 73 13.58 -5.87 4.59
C ILE A 73 12.09 -6.16 4.42
N ASN A 74 11.72 -6.66 3.24
CA ASN A 74 10.35 -7.09 3.02
C ASN A 74 10.01 -8.28 3.94
N PRO A 75 8.86 -8.28 4.65
CA PRO A 75 8.44 -9.36 5.56
C PRO A 75 8.57 -10.77 4.98
N ARG A 76 8.34 -10.89 3.68
CA ARG A 76 8.49 -12.16 2.96
C ARG A 76 9.89 -12.74 3.04
N PHE A 77 10.92 -11.89 3.09
CA PHE A 77 12.30 -12.33 3.12
C PHE A 77 12.85 -12.51 4.54
N VAL A 78 12.16 -11.97 5.55
CA VAL A 78 12.47 -12.23 6.97
C VAL A 78 11.89 -13.57 7.40
N LYS A 79 10.67 -13.90 6.97
CA LYS A 79 9.95 -15.11 7.40
C LYS A 79 10.74 -16.43 7.33
N PRO A 80 11.58 -16.71 6.30
CA PRO A 80 12.38 -17.95 6.26
C PRO A 80 13.41 -18.09 7.37
N PHE A 81 13.78 -17.01 8.04
CA PHE A 81 14.78 -16.97 9.12
C PHE A 81 14.16 -17.09 10.52
N VAL A 82 12.83 -17.05 10.63
CA VAL A 82 12.13 -17.24 11.89
C VAL A 82 12.26 -18.70 12.34
N LYS A 83 12.89 -18.93 13.49
CA LYS A 83 13.12 -20.26 14.09
C LYS A 83 12.11 -20.50 15.20
N GLY A 84 11.35 -21.58 15.13
CA GLY A 84 10.44 -22.01 16.19
C GLY A 84 9.13 -21.19 16.29
N SER A 85 8.60 -21.08 17.51
CA SER A 85 7.35 -20.40 17.80
C SER A 85 7.51 -18.88 17.74
N LYS A 86 6.44 -18.19 17.34
CA LYS A 86 6.44 -16.72 17.23
C LYS A 86 6.73 -16.07 18.59
N ASN A 87 7.83 -15.29 18.61
CA ASN A 87 8.26 -14.52 19.77
C ASN A 87 9.01 -13.28 19.24
N ASP A 88 8.77 -12.11 19.82
CA ASP A 88 9.38 -10.82 19.42
C ASP A 88 10.92 -10.89 19.38
N ALA A 89 11.55 -11.67 20.26
CA ALA A 89 13.01 -11.88 20.27
C ALA A 89 13.48 -12.67 19.04
N VAL A 90 12.75 -13.73 18.69
CA VAL A 90 13.01 -14.57 17.50
C VAL A 90 12.76 -13.78 16.22
N ASP A 91 11.75 -12.89 16.20
CA ASP A 91 11.47 -12.04 15.05
C ASP A 91 12.61 -11.02 14.85
N ALA A 92 13.18 -10.42 15.91
CA ALA A 92 14.33 -9.53 15.83
C ALA A 92 15.62 -10.26 15.37
N GLU A 93 15.87 -11.47 15.88
CA GLU A 93 16.97 -12.33 15.41
C GLU A 93 16.82 -12.67 13.91
N ALA A 94 15.60 -13.02 13.47
CA ALA A 94 15.33 -13.31 12.08
C ALA A 94 15.58 -12.11 11.15
N ILE A 95 15.27 -10.87 11.61
CA ILE A 95 15.59 -9.64 10.88
C ILE A 95 17.12 -9.47 10.77
N PHE A 96 17.87 -9.71 11.85
CA PHE A 96 19.32 -9.66 11.86
C PHE A 96 19.92 -10.64 10.86
N GLU A 97 19.55 -11.91 10.97
CA GLU A 97 20.00 -12.99 10.06
C GLU A 97 19.70 -12.68 8.59
N ALA A 98 18.50 -12.16 8.31
CA ALA A 98 18.12 -11.75 6.96
C ALA A 98 18.99 -10.59 6.46
N ALA A 99 19.26 -9.59 7.29
CA ALA A 99 20.04 -8.41 6.93
C ALA A 99 21.51 -8.70 6.61
N MET A 100 22.05 -9.77 7.18
CA MET A 100 23.44 -10.21 6.96
C MET A 100 23.63 -10.95 5.62
N ARG A 101 22.55 -11.30 4.90
CA ARG A 101 22.69 -12.07 3.65
C ARG A 101 23.16 -11.19 2.50
N PRO A 102 24.27 -11.55 1.79
CA PRO A 102 24.84 -10.73 0.70
C PRO A 102 23.86 -10.48 -0.46
N THR A 103 22.90 -11.39 -0.66
CA THR A 103 21.94 -11.32 -1.76
C THR A 103 20.61 -10.65 -1.33
N MET A 104 20.51 -10.14 -0.09
CA MET A 104 19.29 -9.52 0.41
C MET A 104 18.98 -8.23 -0.35
N ARG A 105 17.72 -8.08 -0.75
CA ARG A 105 17.23 -6.87 -1.40
C ARG A 105 16.48 -6.02 -0.40
N PHE A 106 16.99 -4.84 -0.16
CA PHE A 106 16.39 -3.89 0.76
C PHE A 106 15.30 -3.06 0.10
N VAL A 107 14.28 -2.71 0.88
CA VAL A 107 13.19 -1.84 0.45
C VAL A 107 13.67 -0.39 0.59
N PRO A 108 13.57 0.43 -0.47
CA PRO A 108 13.92 1.84 -0.36
C PRO A 108 13.09 2.56 0.70
N VAL A 109 13.74 3.42 1.48
CA VAL A 109 13.05 4.24 2.46
C VAL A 109 12.25 5.32 1.74
N LYS A 110 10.95 5.42 2.06
CA LYS A 110 10.07 6.43 1.47
C LYS A 110 10.29 7.78 2.11
N SER A 111 10.33 8.81 1.29
CA SER A 111 10.24 10.20 1.75
C SER A 111 8.86 10.47 2.38
N THR A 112 8.73 11.58 3.10
CA THR A 112 7.45 12.06 3.63
C THR A 112 6.46 12.28 2.49
N ASP A 113 6.87 12.94 1.41
CA ASP A 113 6.01 13.21 0.24
C ASP A 113 5.49 11.93 -0.41
N GLN A 114 6.32 10.89 -0.51
CA GLN A 114 5.88 9.59 -1.02
C GLN A 114 4.85 8.92 -0.10
N GLN A 115 5.05 9.07 1.20
CA GLN A 115 4.11 8.53 2.20
C GLN A 115 2.78 9.28 2.18
N ASP A 116 2.82 10.61 1.97
CA ASP A 116 1.64 11.45 1.85
C ASP A 116 0.84 11.09 0.59
N LEU A 117 1.51 10.93 -0.56
CA LEU A 117 0.88 10.41 -1.78
C LEU A 117 0.20 9.06 -1.55
N GLN A 118 0.86 8.12 -0.88
CA GLN A 118 0.25 6.83 -0.55
C GLN A 118 -0.95 6.97 0.39
N SER A 119 -0.88 7.86 1.37
CA SER A 119 -1.97 8.12 2.30
C SER A 119 -3.17 8.72 1.58
N LEU A 120 -2.95 9.66 0.67
CA LEU A 120 -3.98 10.26 -0.17
C LEU A 120 -4.68 9.20 -1.03
N HIS A 121 -3.93 8.33 -1.70
CA HIS A 121 -4.50 7.24 -2.50
C HIS A 121 -5.28 6.22 -1.65
N ARG A 122 -4.78 5.88 -0.46
CA ARG A 122 -5.48 4.97 0.47
C ARG A 122 -6.78 5.57 1.00
N ALA A 123 -6.77 6.86 1.35
CA ALA A 123 -7.97 7.56 1.78
C ALA A 123 -9.02 7.59 0.66
N ARG A 124 -8.62 7.95 -0.56
CA ARG A 124 -9.48 7.92 -1.74
C ARG A 124 -10.06 6.54 -2.00
N ASP A 125 -9.23 5.50 -2.01
CA ASP A 125 -9.66 4.12 -2.26
C ASP A 125 -10.66 3.65 -1.20
N ARG A 126 -10.46 4.03 0.05
CA ARG A 126 -11.39 3.74 1.15
C ARG A 126 -12.76 4.38 0.91
N LEU A 127 -12.81 5.64 0.49
CA LEU A 127 -14.08 6.32 0.18
C LEU A 127 -14.80 5.69 -1.03
N ILE A 128 -14.07 5.29 -2.07
CA ILE A 128 -14.65 4.56 -3.21
C ILE A 128 -15.25 3.22 -2.78
N CYS A 129 -14.56 2.47 -1.91
CA CYS A 129 -15.10 1.23 -1.37
C CYS A 129 -16.38 1.46 -0.55
N GLN A 130 -16.39 2.51 0.28
CA GLN A 130 -17.57 2.88 1.07
C GLN A 130 -18.75 3.27 0.18
N ARG A 131 -18.53 4.11 -0.84
CA ARG A 131 -19.54 4.50 -1.82
C ARG A 131 -20.12 3.27 -2.52
N THR A 132 -19.28 2.37 -2.99
CA THR A 132 -19.72 1.15 -3.68
C THR A 132 -20.54 0.25 -2.77
N ALA A 133 -20.13 0.09 -1.52
CA ALA A 133 -20.87 -0.68 -0.53
C ALA A 133 -22.23 -0.06 -0.24
N LEU A 134 -22.28 1.26 -0.07
CA LEU A 134 -23.51 2.00 0.20
C LEU A 134 -24.49 1.95 -0.99
N ILE A 135 -24.00 2.12 -2.24
CA ILE A 135 -24.81 1.94 -3.45
C ILE A 135 -25.43 0.53 -3.51
N ASN A 136 -24.62 -0.51 -3.24
CA ASN A 136 -25.12 -1.88 -3.28
C ASN A 136 -26.15 -2.13 -2.18
N HIS A 137 -25.93 -1.58 -0.99
CA HIS A 137 -26.87 -1.66 0.11
C HIS A 137 -28.19 -0.96 -0.22
N THR A 138 -28.13 0.29 -0.66
CA THR A 138 -29.32 1.08 -1.05
C THR A 138 -30.08 0.41 -2.18
N ARG A 139 -29.38 -0.13 -3.19
CA ARG A 139 -30.00 -0.86 -4.28
C ARG A 139 -30.71 -2.14 -3.82
N GLY A 140 -30.10 -2.85 -2.87
CA GLY A 140 -30.72 -4.05 -2.26
C GLY A 140 -31.99 -3.69 -1.51
N LEU A 141 -31.98 -2.65 -0.69
CA LEU A 141 -33.17 -2.19 0.04
C LEU A 141 -34.28 -1.71 -0.91
N LEU A 142 -33.95 -0.96 -1.97
CA LEU A 142 -34.94 -0.51 -2.96
C LEU A 142 -35.60 -1.67 -3.70
N ALA A 143 -34.88 -2.79 -3.91
CA ALA A 143 -35.45 -3.97 -4.55
C ALA A 143 -36.57 -4.60 -3.71
N GLU A 144 -36.53 -4.51 -2.38
CA GLU A 144 -37.61 -4.97 -1.48
C GLU A 144 -38.92 -4.17 -1.66
N TYR A 145 -38.82 -2.96 -2.24
CA TYR A 145 -39.96 -2.13 -2.62
C TYR A 145 -40.28 -2.22 -4.12
N GLY A 146 -39.76 -3.22 -4.85
CA GLY A 146 -39.98 -3.40 -6.28
C GLY A 146 -39.19 -2.44 -7.16
N VAL A 147 -38.32 -1.61 -6.62
CA VAL A 147 -37.50 -0.64 -7.36
C VAL A 147 -36.18 -1.28 -7.76
N VAL A 148 -36.03 -1.65 -9.03
CA VAL A 148 -34.83 -2.28 -9.56
C VAL A 148 -33.96 -1.27 -10.31
N LEU A 149 -32.76 -1.03 -9.83
CA LEU A 149 -31.81 -0.07 -10.41
C LEU A 149 -30.59 -0.78 -11.06
N PRO A 150 -30.07 -0.22 -12.17
CA PRO A 150 -28.95 -0.83 -12.89
C PRO A 150 -27.67 -0.84 -12.10
N GLN A 151 -26.73 -1.69 -12.52
CA GLN A 151 -25.37 -1.74 -11.97
C GLN A 151 -24.54 -0.55 -12.45
N GLY A 152 -23.60 -0.17 -11.58
CA GLY A 152 -22.64 0.91 -11.83
C GLY A 152 -23.00 2.21 -11.11
N PRO A 153 -22.00 2.85 -10.48
CA PRO A 153 -22.23 4.04 -9.65
C PRO A 153 -22.90 5.18 -10.40
N TRP A 154 -22.44 5.48 -11.61
CA TRP A 154 -22.97 6.59 -12.40
C TRP A 154 -24.46 6.39 -12.75
N ARG A 155 -24.83 5.18 -13.22
CA ARG A 155 -26.24 4.87 -13.58
C ARG A 155 -27.14 4.90 -12.37
N PHE A 156 -26.65 4.36 -11.25
CA PHE A 156 -27.38 4.39 -9.98
C PHE A 156 -27.66 5.83 -9.53
N MET A 157 -26.63 6.67 -9.44
CA MET A 157 -26.78 8.06 -9.01
C MET A 157 -27.69 8.89 -9.93
N ALA A 158 -27.67 8.61 -11.24
CA ALA A 158 -28.53 9.30 -12.18
C ALA A 158 -30.00 8.89 -12.06
N GLN A 159 -30.31 7.63 -11.72
CA GLN A 159 -31.67 7.10 -11.76
C GLN A 159 -32.34 6.99 -10.39
N ALA A 160 -31.58 6.81 -9.31
CA ALA A 160 -32.12 6.56 -8.00
C ALA A 160 -33.04 7.70 -7.47
N PRO A 161 -32.71 8.99 -7.63
CA PRO A 161 -33.60 10.07 -7.15
C PRO A 161 -34.99 10.02 -7.77
N THR A 162 -35.08 9.86 -9.09
CA THR A 162 -36.36 9.78 -9.81
C THR A 162 -37.12 8.49 -9.47
N ALA A 163 -36.41 7.37 -9.36
CA ALA A 163 -37.03 6.09 -9.01
C ALA A 163 -37.59 6.09 -7.57
N ILE A 164 -36.89 6.69 -6.61
CA ILE A 164 -37.36 6.84 -5.21
C ILE A 164 -38.58 7.77 -5.15
N ALA A 165 -38.55 8.87 -5.91
CA ALA A 165 -39.66 9.83 -5.94
C ALA A 165 -40.94 9.23 -6.51
N GLY A 166 -40.82 8.38 -7.54
CA GLY A 166 -41.97 7.73 -8.22
C GLY A 166 -42.44 6.42 -7.59
N ALA A 167 -41.72 5.86 -6.60
CA ALA A 167 -42.08 4.60 -5.97
C ALA A 167 -43.15 4.78 -4.87
N ASP A 168 -44.00 3.77 -4.68
CA ASP A 168 -44.97 3.70 -3.57
C ASP A 168 -44.22 3.31 -2.28
N LEU A 169 -43.71 4.35 -1.60
CA LEU A 169 -42.93 4.25 -0.37
C LEU A 169 -43.66 4.92 0.79
N SER A 170 -43.59 4.31 1.96
CA SER A 170 -44.02 4.97 3.20
C SER A 170 -43.12 6.17 3.50
N ASP A 171 -43.63 7.11 4.35
CA ASP A 171 -42.87 8.28 4.78
C ASP A 171 -41.56 7.90 5.46
N LEU A 172 -41.57 6.81 6.25
CA LEU A 172 -40.35 6.28 6.88
C LEU A 172 -39.34 5.77 5.82
N ALA A 173 -39.78 5.03 4.83
CA ALA A 173 -38.92 4.55 3.76
C ALA A 173 -38.33 5.71 2.94
N ARG A 174 -39.14 6.74 2.63
CA ARG A 174 -38.63 7.94 1.95
C ARG A 174 -37.58 8.66 2.77
N ALA A 175 -37.77 8.79 4.09
CA ALA A 175 -36.80 9.39 4.97
C ALA A 175 -35.48 8.60 5.00
N ILE A 176 -35.55 7.26 5.09
CA ILE A 176 -34.38 6.36 5.07
C ILE A 176 -33.61 6.51 3.75
N PHE A 177 -34.30 6.43 2.62
CA PHE A 177 -33.63 6.56 1.31
C PHE A 177 -33.07 7.96 1.08
N GLY A 178 -33.75 9.00 1.58
CA GLY A 178 -33.23 10.37 1.58
C GLY A 178 -31.89 10.48 2.31
N GLU A 179 -31.78 9.88 3.51
CA GLU A 179 -30.56 9.86 4.30
C GLU A 179 -29.44 9.09 3.59
N LEU A 180 -29.74 7.92 3.00
CA LEU A 180 -28.75 7.13 2.27
C LEU A 180 -28.24 7.86 1.02
N MET A 181 -29.12 8.55 0.29
CA MET A 181 -28.73 9.38 -0.85
C MET A 181 -27.86 10.57 -0.42
N GLY A 182 -28.20 11.23 0.70
CA GLY A 182 -27.39 12.31 1.28
C GLY A 182 -25.96 11.84 1.65
N GLN A 183 -25.83 10.64 2.22
CA GLN A 183 -24.53 10.04 2.50
C GLN A 183 -23.73 9.75 1.22
N LEU A 184 -24.39 9.30 0.14
CA LEU A 184 -23.75 9.07 -1.15
C LEU A 184 -23.22 10.37 -1.76
N ASP A 185 -23.99 11.45 -1.71
CA ASP A 185 -23.57 12.77 -2.18
C ASP A 185 -22.37 13.31 -1.39
N ASP A 186 -22.35 13.08 -0.07
CA ASP A 186 -21.20 13.45 0.77
C ASP A 186 -19.94 12.66 0.41
N LEU A 187 -20.07 11.35 0.19
CA LEU A 187 -18.95 10.51 -0.25
C LEU A 187 -18.41 10.96 -1.62
N ASP A 188 -19.28 11.30 -2.58
CA ASP A 188 -18.86 11.77 -3.88
C ASP A 188 -18.13 13.12 -3.80
N ARG A 189 -18.63 14.08 -3.01
CA ARG A 189 -17.93 15.35 -2.77
C ARG A 189 -16.53 15.14 -2.17
N ARG A 190 -16.40 14.23 -1.19
CA ARG A 190 -15.11 13.91 -0.57
C ARG A 190 -14.14 13.24 -1.57
N ILE A 191 -14.63 12.33 -2.40
CA ILE A 191 -13.82 11.69 -3.45
C ILE A 191 -13.33 12.75 -4.44
N GLN A 192 -14.22 13.63 -4.91
CA GLN A 192 -13.86 14.73 -5.83
C GLN A 192 -12.80 15.66 -5.24
N LYS A 193 -12.88 15.97 -3.95
CA LYS A 193 -11.86 16.77 -3.25
C LYS A 193 -10.48 16.09 -3.29
N LEU A 194 -10.41 14.79 -3.01
CA LEU A 194 -9.14 14.04 -3.08
C LEU A 194 -8.64 13.91 -4.52
N ASP A 195 -9.53 13.76 -5.49
CA ASP A 195 -9.17 13.75 -6.92
C ASP A 195 -8.55 15.08 -7.36
N ALA A 196 -9.11 16.20 -6.92
CA ALA A 196 -8.56 17.53 -7.20
C ALA A 196 -7.15 17.69 -6.59
N MET A 197 -6.93 17.20 -5.35
CA MET A 197 -5.60 17.19 -4.73
C MET A 197 -4.61 16.37 -5.55
N ILE A 198 -4.98 15.18 -6.03
CA ILE A 198 -4.15 14.33 -6.88
C ILE A 198 -3.77 15.05 -8.18
N VAL A 199 -4.73 15.70 -8.84
CA VAL A 199 -4.48 16.47 -10.07
C VAL A 199 -3.49 17.61 -9.82
N THR A 200 -3.66 18.35 -8.74
CA THR A 200 -2.76 19.44 -8.35
C THR A 200 -1.35 18.93 -8.09
N LEU A 201 -1.19 17.88 -7.29
CA LEU A 201 0.10 17.25 -7.01
C LEU A 201 0.76 16.70 -8.28
N CYS A 202 -0.02 16.14 -9.19
CA CYS A 202 0.52 15.68 -10.48
C CYS A 202 1.09 16.84 -11.32
N ARG A 203 0.46 17.99 -11.29
CA ARG A 203 0.91 19.19 -12.02
C ARG A 203 2.18 19.80 -11.45
N THR A 204 2.36 19.77 -10.14
CA THR A 204 3.52 20.35 -9.45
C THR A 204 4.74 19.43 -9.43
N ASN A 205 4.55 18.12 -9.51
CA ASN A 205 5.63 17.13 -9.49
C ASN A 205 6.11 16.79 -10.90
N GLU A 206 7.39 17.04 -11.20
CA GLU A 206 7.96 16.82 -12.54
C GLU A 206 7.88 15.36 -12.98
N THR A 207 8.21 14.40 -12.11
CA THR A 207 8.14 12.97 -12.40
C THR A 207 6.71 12.54 -12.74
N CYS A 208 5.72 13.03 -11.99
CA CYS A 208 4.32 12.78 -12.29
C CYS A 208 3.92 13.35 -13.65
N ARG A 209 4.35 14.58 -14.00
CA ARG A 209 4.09 15.18 -15.30
C ARG A 209 4.69 14.37 -16.46
N ARG A 210 5.92 13.86 -16.28
CA ARG A 210 6.56 12.98 -17.27
C ARG A 210 5.80 11.68 -17.46
N LEU A 211 5.41 11.03 -16.36
CA LEU A 211 4.62 9.79 -16.40
C LEU A 211 3.24 10.00 -17.04
N ALA A 212 2.59 11.12 -16.76
CA ALA A 212 1.27 11.45 -17.31
C ALA A 212 1.26 11.68 -18.83
N LYS A 213 2.43 11.82 -19.48
CA LYS A 213 2.56 11.83 -20.94
C LYS A 213 2.41 10.45 -21.57
N LEU A 214 2.57 9.39 -20.77
CA LEU A 214 2.42 8.02 -21.25
C LEU A 214 0.94 7.70 -21.48
N PRO A 215 0.57 7.13 -22.64
CA PRO A 215 -0.80 6.77 -22.92
C PRO A 215 -1.35 5.77 -21.89
N GLY A 216 -2.53 6.07 -21.34
CA GLY A 216 -3.17 5.29 -20.29
C GLY A 216 -2.68 5.61 -18.86
N VAL A 217 -1.73 6.54 -18.70
CA VAL A 217 -1.25 6.98 -17.39
C VAL A 217 -1.78 8.39 -17.12
N GLY A 218 -2.91 8.49 -16.42
CA GLY A 218 -3.46 9.76 -15.94
C GLY A 218 -2.86 10.17 -14.57
N PRO A 219 -3.32 11.33 -14.02
CA PRO A 219 -2.82 11.86 -12.74
C PRO A 219 -2.86 10.85 -11.59
N ILE A 220 -3.94 10.06 -11.48
CA ILE A 220 -4.09 9.04 -10.44
C ILE A 220 -2.99 7.96 -10.56
N ILE A 221 -2.71 7.49 -11.76
CA ILE A 221 -1.70 6.45 -11.98
C ILE A 221 -0.30 7.02 -11.79
N ALA A 222 -0.02 8.20 -12.32
CA ALA A 222 1.29 8.86 -12.21
C ALA A 222 1.66 9.08 -10.73
N THR A 223 0.77 9.67 -9.94
CA THR A 223 1.01 9.91 -8.51
C THR A 223 1.06 8.62 -7.69
N ALA A 224 0.29 7.59 -8.06
CA ALA A 224 0.37 6.28 -7.42
C ALA A 224 1.72 5.57 -7.68
N ILE A 225 2.28 5.71 -8.88
CA ILE A 225 3.62 5.21 -9.22
C ILE A 225 4.67 5.95 -8.36
N VAL A 226 4.68 7.28 -8.37
CA VAL A 226 5.65 8.08 -7.62
C VAL A 226 5.58 7.80 -6.12
N GLY A 227 4.38 7.67 -5.55
CA GLY A 227 4.20 7.32 -4.15
C GLY A 227 4.63 5.88 -3.80
N SER A 228 4.69 4.97 -4.78
CA SER A 228 5.01 3.56 -4.54
C SER A 228 6.45 3.20 -4.91
N VAL A 229 6.99 3.86 -5.92
CA VAL A 229 8.32 3.62 -6.49
C VAL A 229 9.15 4.87 -6.19
N ASN A 230 10.35 4.70 -5.68
CA ASN A 230 11.25 5.82 -5.44
C ASN A 230 11.69 6.40 -6.81
N ASP A 231 12.96 6.35 -7.12
CA ASP A 231 13.54 6.83 -8.39
C ASP A 231 13.53 5.79 -9.51
N GLY A 232 13.03 4.59 -9.24
CA GLY A 232 12.99 3.45 -10.17
C GLY A 232 14.29 2.66 -10.28
N ARG A 233 15.40 3.15 -9.72
CA ARG A 233 16.72 2.47 -9.77
C ARG A 233 16.73 1.11 -9.06
N GLN A 234 15.76 0.86 -8.20
CA GLN A 234 15.54 -0.45 -7.58
C GLN A 234 15.20 -1.56 -8.59
N PHE A 235 14.81 -1.21 -9.81
CA PHE A 235 14.49 -2.16 -10.88
C PHE A 235 15.55 -2.14 -11.98
N ARG A 236 16.10 -3.29 -12.32
CA ARG A 236 17.07 -3.43 -13.41
C ARG A 236 16.42 -3.33 -14.79
N SER A 237 15.10 -3.60 -14.86
CA SER A 237 14.33 -3.59 -16.11
C SER A 237 12.85 -3.38 -15.86
N GLY A 238 12.10 -3.03 -16.92
CA GLY A 238 10.65 -2.95 -16.87
C GLY A 238 9.98 -4.30 -16.54
N ARG A 239 10.60 -5.43 -16.87
CA ARG A 239 10.12 -6.77 -16.50
C ARG A 239 10.18 -6.98 -14.98
N GLU A 240 11.23 -6.50 -14.32
CA GLU A 240 11.35 -6.58 -12.86
C GLU A 240 10.30 -5.71 -12.16
N MET A 241 10.04 -4.51 -12.66
CA MET A 241 8.94 -3.66 -12.20
C MET A 241 7.58 -4.34 -12.43
N ALA A 242 7.33 -4.93 -13.57
CA ALA A 242 6.10 -5.66 -13.86
C ALA A 242 5.91 -6.85 -12.91
N ALA A 243 6.97 -7.59 -12.60
CA ALA A 243 6.95 -8.67 -11.61
C ALA A 243 6.66 -8.15 -10.20
N TRP A 244 7.24 -7.01 -9.82
CA TRP A 244 7.01 -6.36 -8.52
C TRP A 244 5.55 -5.86 -8.38
N ILE A 245 4.96 -5.33 -9.45
CA ILE A 245 3.54 -4.94 -9.50
C ILE A 245 2.63 -6.19 -9.51
N GLY A 246 3.18 -7.38 -9.85
CA GLY A 246 2.42 -8.63 -9.94
C GLY A 246 1.66 -8.79 -11.25
N LEU A 247 2.13 -8.19 -12.34
CA LEU A 247 1.59 -8.36 -13.69
C LEU A 247 2.08 -9.63 -14.37
N VAL A 248 3.12 -10.27 -13.82
CA VAL A 248 3.70 -11.50 -14.38
C VAL A 248 3.02 -12.73 -13.78
N PRO A 249 2.65 -13.73 -14.60
CA PRO A 249 2.13 -15.00 -14.11
C PRO A 249 3.13 -15.70 -13.20
N ARG A 250 2.62 -16.48 -12.24
CA ARG A 250 3.49 -17.37 -11.46
C ARG A 250 4.04 -18.44 -12.37
N GLN A 251 5.32 -18.74 -12.20
CA GLN A 251 5.96 -19.83 -12.90
C GLN A 251 6.35 -20.92 -11.89
N TYR A 252 5.99 -22.14 -12.21
CA TYR A 252 6.41 -23.34 -11.52
C TYR A 252 7.20 -24.19 -12.52
N THR A 253 8.45 -24.46 -12.23
CA THR A 253 9.30 -25.29 -13.09
C THR A 253 9.75 -26.49 -12.28
N THR A 254 9.36 -27.68 -12.73
CA THR A 254 9.79 -28.94 -12.15
C THR A 254 10.32 -29.80 -13.30
N GLY A 255 11.55 -30.33 -13.17
CA GLY A 255 12.17 -31.17 -14.20
C GLY A 255 12.30 -30.47 -15.57
N GLY A 256 12.60 -29.17 -15.59
CA GLY A 256 12.77 -28.40 -16.82
C GLY A 256 11.48 -28.03 -17.55
N LYS A 257 10.31 -28.47 -17.07
CA LYS A 257 9.00 -28.17 -17.69
C LYS A 257 8.35 -26.96 -17.00
N PRO A 258 8.27 -25.77 -17.66
CA PRO A 258 7.64 -24.59 -17.08
C PRO A 258 6.11 -24.73 -17.09
N ARG A 259 5.49 -24.51 -15.93
CA ARG A 259 4.03 -24.34 -15.82
C ARG A 259 3.75 -22.89 -15.42
N LEU A 260 2.97 -22.19 -16.23
CA LEU A 260 2.49 -20.85 -15.92
C LEU A 260 1.17 -20.95 -15.15
N GLY A 261 1.12 -20.31 -14.00
CA GLY A 261 -0.11 -20.14 -13.21
C GLY A 261 -0.75 -18.77 -13.44
N GLY A 262 -1.82 -18.48 -12.70
CA GLY A 262 -2.45 -17.16 -12.72
C GLY A 262 -1.56 -16.06 -12.14
N ILE A 263 -1.96 -14.79 -12.32
CA ILE A 263 -1.31 -13.60 -11.77
C ILE A 263 -1.20 -13.72 -10.24
N GLY A 264 -0.03 -13.41 -9.69
CA GLY A 264 0.26 -13.51 -8.28
C GLY A 264 -0.65 -12.61 -7.42
N ARG A 265 -1.14 -13.13 -6.28
CA ARG A 265 -1.91 -12.32 -5.31
C ARG A 265 -1.02 -11.37 -4.49
N ARG A 266 0.29 -11.59 -4.44
CA ARG A 266 1.27 -10.84 -3.65
C ARG A 266 1.88 -9.74 -4.50
N ALA A 267 1.33 -8.51 -4.39
CA ALA A 267 1.81 -7.35 -5.13
C ALA A 267 1.18 -6.06 -4.60
N ASN A 268 1.55 -4.93 -5.16
CA ASN A 268 0.83 -3.69 -4.93
C ASN A 268 -0.51 -3.74 -5.71
N HIS A 269 -1.55 -4.29 -5.07
CA HIS A 269 -2.87 -4.48 -5.68
C HIS A 269 -3.50 -3.19 -6.15
N TYR A 270 -3.30 -2.09 -5.42
CA TYR A 270 -3.84 -0.79 -5.80
C TYR A 270 -3.23 -0.31 -7.12
N LEU A 271 -1.89 -0.23 -7.17
CA LEU A 271 -1.18 0.22 -8.37
C LEU A 271 -1.48 -0.68 -9.58
N ARG A 272 -1.48 -2.01 -9.40
CA ARG A 272 -1.84 -2.97 -10.44
C ARG A 272 -3.23 -2.72 -11.00
N ARG A 273 -4.23 -2.54 -10.13
CA ARG A 273 -5.61 -2.24 -10.53
C ARG A 273 -5.68 -0.95 -11.35
N GLN A 274 -5.02 0.11 -10.90
CA GLN A 274 -5.02 1.38 -11.60
C GLN A 274 -4.37 1.27 -12.99
N LEU A 275 -3.23 0.58 -13.11
CA LEU A 275 -2.55 0.35 -14.40
C LEU A 275 -3.40 -0.47 -15.37
N ILE A 276 -4.08 -1.52 -14.90
CA ILE A 276 -5.00 -2.31 -15.74
C ILE A 276 -6.16 -1.44 -16.23
N HIS A 277 -6.74 -0.60 -15.39
CA HIS A 277 -7.80 0.32 -15.82
C HIS A 277 -7.29 1.33 -16.85
N GLY A 278 -6.12 1.94 -16.63
CA GLY A 278 -5.53 2.86 -17.59
C GLY A 278 -5.25 2.21 -18.96
N ALA A 279 -4.76 0.98 -18.97
CA ALA A 279 -4.52 0.25 -20.21
C ALA A 279 -5.82 -0.06 -20.99
N ARG A 280 -6.91 -0.38 -20.29
CA ARG A 280 -8.23 -0.64 -20.92
C ARG A 280 -8.83 0.59 -21.57
N HIS A 281 -8.68 1.76 -20.96
CA HIS A 281 -9.20 3.02 -21.54
C HIS A 281 -8.46 3.45 -22.82
N ARG A 282 -7.33 2.83 -23.15
CA ARG A 282 -6.58 3.08 -24.36
C ARG A 282 -7.05 2.25 -25.57
N GLN A 283 -7.76 1.14 -25.37
CA GLN A 283 -8.29 0.38 -26.49
C GLN A 283 -9.44 1.16 -27.12
N PRO A 284 -9.36 1.49 -28.44
CA PRO A 284 -10.52 2.04 -29.14
C PRO A 284 -11.67 1.05 -29.01
N VAL A 285 -12.84 1.56 -28.60
CA VAL A 285 -14.09 0.79 -28.58
C VAL A 285 -14.39 0.45 -30.06
N GLY A 286 -14.06 -0.76 -30.48
CA GLY A 286 -14.37 -1.23 -31.83
C GLY A 286 -13.26 -2.00 -32.52
N GLN A 287 -12.81 -3.11 -31.92
CA GLN A 287 -12.25 -4.26 -32.62
C GLN A 287 -12.47 -5.48 -31.72
N ALA A 288 -13.63 -6.10 -31.81
CA ALA A 288 -13.92 -7.45 -31.42
C ALA A 288 -14.51 -8.15 -32.61
#